data_0ad45061147e33bd80075c4eeb44b5d1
#
_entry.id   0ad45061147e33bd80075c4eeb44b5d1
#
_cell.length_a   1.000
_cell.length_b   1.000
_cell.length_c   1.000
_cell.angle_alpha   90.00
_cell.angle_beta   90.00
_cell.angle_gamma   90.00
#
_symmetry.space_group_name_H-M   'P 1'
#
loop_
_entity.id
_entity.type
_entity.pdbx_description
1 polymer ?
#
loop_
_entity_poly.entity_id
_entity_poly.type
_entity_poly.pdbx_seq_one_letter_code
_entity_poly.pdbx_strand_id
1 'polypeptide(L)' 'MSIQNQSNIEALEAKVEQLLALTKQLSDENTELKQQLQDSRNERSHLVEQKEQVRTQVESMINRLKTIEVA' A
#
# COMPACT_ATOMS: atom_id res chain seq x y z
N MET A 1 4.02 48.53 -21.23
CA MET A 1 3.67 48.07 -19.90
C MET A 1 2.62 47.00 -19.89
N SER A 2 1.52 47.17 -20.59
CA SER A 2 0.43 46.18 -20.63
C SER A 2 0.85 44.83 -21.23
N ILE A 3 1.70 44.82 -22.24
CA ILE A 3 2.18 43.59 -22.87
C ILE A 3 3.02 42.74 -21.91
N GLN A 4 3.87 43.37 -21.12
CA GLN A 4 4.76 42.71 -20.21
C GLN A 4 3.99 42.13 -19.00
N ASN A 5 3.00 42.87 -18.48
CA ASN A 5 2.13 42.39 -17.42
C ASN A 5 1.25 41.23 -17.88
N GLN A 6 0.76 41.28 -19.11
CA GLN A 6 -0.04 40.23 -19.67
C GLN A 6 0.78 38.95 -19.86
N SER A 7 2.03 39.10 -20.35
CA SER A 7 2.97 37.95 -20.47
C SER A 7 3.28 37.33 -19.10
N ASN A 8 3.46 38.15 -18.05
CA ASN A 8 3.73 37.66 -16.71
C ASN A 8 2.52 36.93 -16.13
N ILE A 9 1.31 37.44 -16.40
CA ILE A 9 0.07 36.79 -15.97
C ILE A 9 -0.11 35.44 -16.64
N GLU A 10 0.14 35.38 -17.94
CA GLU A 10 0.08 34.14 -18.72
C GLU A 10 1.08 33.10 -18.20
N ALA A 11 2.31 33.54 -17.92
CA ALA A 11 3.33 32.67 -17.35
C ALA A 11 2.93 32.16 -15.95
N LEU A 12 2.33 33.01 -15.15
CA LEU A 12 1.83 32.64 -13.82
C LEU A 12 0.68 31.63 -13.92
N GLU A 13 -0.27 31.88 -14.83
CA GLU A 13 -1.36 30.94 -15.09
C GLU A 13 -0.85 29.57 -15.49
N ALA A 14 0.14 29.53 -16.39
CA ALA A 14 0.74 28.27 -16.82
C ALA A 14 1.37 27.51 -15.63
N LYS A 15 2.06 28.22 -14.75
CA LYS A 15 2.66 27.61 -13.55
C LYS A 15 1.60 27.13 -12.56
N VAL A 16 0.54 27.89 -12.38
CA VAL A 16 -0.59 27.48 -11.52
C VAL A 16 -1.24 26.21 -12.06
N GLU A 17 -1.44 26.13 -13.37
CA GLU A 17 -1.98 24.93 -14.01
C GLU A 17 -1.08 23.73 -13.82
N GLN A 18 0.23 23.91 -13.98
CA GLN A 18 1.21 22.86 -13.74
C GLN A 18 1.18 22.38 -12.28
N LEU A 19 1.09 23.31 -11.33
CA LEU A 19 1.01 22.98 -9.91
C LEU A 19 -0.27 22.24 -9.58
N LEU A 20 -1.40 22.64 -10.16
CA LEU A 20 -2.66 21.95 -9.97
C LEU A 20 -2.61 20.52 -10.53
N ALA A 21 -2.04 20.35 -11.72
CA ALA A 21 -1.86 19.03 -12.33
C ALA A 21 -0.96 18.14 -11.47
N LEU A 22 0.14 18.68 -10.96
CA LEU A 22 1.05 17.96 -10.08
C LEU A 22 0.38 17.60 -8.75
N THR A 23 -0.39 18.52 -8.19
CA THR A 23 -1.13 18.27 -6.95
C THR A 23 -2.12 17.13 -7.13
N LYS A 24 -2.84 17.10 -8.24
CA LYS A 24 -3.77 16.02 -8.56
C LYS A 24 -3.02 14.70 -8.71
N GLN A 25 -1.92 14.70 -9.44
CA GLN A 25 -1.10 13.50 -9.63
C GLN A 25 -0.61 12.95 -8.30
N LEU A 26 -0.10 13.82 -7.42
CA LEU A 26 0.36 13.42 -6.08
C LEU A 26 -0.78 12.89 -5.23
N SER A 27 -1.95 13.49 -5.31
CA SER A 27 -3.14 13.02 -4.59
C SER A 27 -3.55 11.62 -5.07
N ASP A 28 -3.56 11.39 -6.37
CA ASP A 28 -3.89 10.11 -6.97
C ASP A 28 -2.88 9.03 -6.57
N GLU A 29 -1.59 9.35 -6.67
CA GLU A 29 -0.51 8.45 -6.24
C GLU A 29 -0.59 8.14 -4.76
N ASN A 30 -0.93 9.13 -3.94
CA ASN A 30 -1.08 8.94 -2.50
C ASN A 30 -2.21 7.97 -2.18
N THR A 31 -3.35 8.13 -2.86
CA THR A 31 -4.50 7.23 -2.70
C THR A 31 -4.12 5.81 -3.13
N GLU A 32 -3.44 5.66 -4.25
CA GLU A 32 -2.98 4.37 -4.74
C GLU A 32 -2.00 3.70 -3.78
N LEU A 33 -1.02 4.46 -3.26
CA LEU A 33 -0.06 3.94 -2.29
C LEU A 33 -0.73 3.49 -0.99
N LYS A 34 -1.72 4.24 -0.51
CA LYS A 34 -2.50 3.85 0.66
C LYS A 34 -3.25 2.54 0.43
N GLN A 35 -3.81 2.36 -0.76
CA GLN A 35 -4.50 1.14 -1.13
C GLN A 35 -3.53 -0.04 -1.20
N GLN A 36 -2.37 0.13 -1.85
CA GLN A 36 -1.34 -0.89 -1.92
C GLN A 36 -0.85 -1.29 -0.54
N LEU A 37 -0.67 -0.31 0.35
CA LEU A 37 -0.25 -0.57 1.72
C LEU A 37 -1.30 -1.40 2.48
N GLN A 38 -2.57 -1.06 2.31
CA GLN A 38 -3.67 -1.79 2.94
C GLN A 38 -3.72 -3.24 2.43
N ASP A 39 -3.61 -3.43 1.11
CA ASP A 39 -3.60 -4.75 0.50
C ASP A 39 -2.42 -5.58 1.00
N SER A 40 -1.24 -4.97 1.08
CA SER A 40 -0.03 -5.63 1.59
C SER A 40 -0.19 -6.05 3.06
N ARG A 41 -0.79 -5.21 3.88
CA ARG A 41 -1.06 -5.53 5.29
C ARG A 41 -2.05 -6.68 5.43
N ASN A 42 -3.10 -6.68 4.60
CA ASN A 42 -4.10 -7.74 4.61
C ASN A 42 -3.48 -9.07 4.18
N GLU A 43 -2.66 -9.06 3.14
CA GLU A 43 -1.94 -10.25 2.68
C GLU A 43 -0.99 -10.78 3.76
N ARG A 44 -0.24 -9.91 4.40
CA ARG A 44 0.66 -10.28 5.49
C ARG A 44 -0.09 -10.91 6.65
N SER A 45 -1.22 -10.32 7.04
CA SER A 45 -2.07 -10.87 8.11
C SER A 45 -2.57 -12.26 7.75
N HIS A 46 -3.00 -12.45 6.51
CA HIS A 46 -3.45 -13.75 6.01
C HIS A 46 -2.34 -14.81 6.04
N LEU A 47 -1.14 -14.43 5.62
CA LEU A 47 0.02 -15.32 5.65
C LEU A 47 0.41 -15.71 7.08
N VAL A 48 0.32 -14.78 8.02
CA VAL A 48 0.57 -15.07 9.44
C VAL A 48 -0.46 -16.06 9.98
N GLU A 49 -1.74 -15.90 9.66
CA GLU A 49 -2.79 -16.83 10.06
C GLU A 49 -2.55 -18.23 9.47
N GLN A 50 -2.21 -18.32 8.20
CA GLN A 50 -1.88 -19.59 7.54
C GLN A 50 -0.69 -20.27 8.22
N LYS A 51 0.34 -19.52 8.53
CA LYS A 51 1.52 -20.02 9.23
C LYS A 51 1.16 -20.62 10.58
N GLU A 52 0.32 -19.94 11.34
CA GLU A 52 -0.12 -20.43 12.65
C GLU A 52 -0.99 -21.68 12.54
N GLN A 53 -1.87 -21.75 11.55
CA GLN A 53 -2.68 -22.95 11.29
C GLN A 53 -1.80 -24.15 10.96
N VAL A 54 -0.83 -23.98 10.09
CA VAL A 54 0.10 -25.06 9.72
C VAL A 54 0.92 -25.49 10.93
N ARG A 55 1.40 -24.56 11.71
CA ARG A 55 2.15 -24.84 12.94
C ARG A 55 1.33 -25.67 13.92
N THR A 56 0.08 -25.30 14.15
CA THR A 56 -0.83 -26.02 15.04
C THR A 56 -1.08 -27.44 14.52
N GLN A 57 -1.29 -27.60 13.21
CA GLN A 57 -1.48 -28.91 12.61
C GLN A 57 -0.25 -29.80 12.76
N VAL A 58 0.94 -29.25 12.52
CA VAL A 58 2.21 -29.99 12.66
C VAL A 58 2.43 -30.41 14.12
N GLU A 59 2.19 -29.51 15.07
CA GLU A 59 2.29 -29.82 16.49
C GLU A 59 1.33 -30.94 16.90
N SER A 60 0.10 -30.89 16.41
CA SER A 60 -0.91 -31.94 16.64
C SER A 60 -0.44 -33.30 16.08
N MET A 61 0.12 -33.31 14.88
CA MET A 61 0.62 -34.51 14.24
C MET A 61 1.80 -35.10 15.03
N ILE A 62 2.71 -34.26 15.50
CA ILE A 62 3.84 -34.68 16.31
C ILE A 62 3.36 -35.29 17.64
N ASN A 63 2.40 -34.69 18.28
CA ASN A 63 1.82 -35.20 19.53
C ASN A 63 1.16 -36.57 19.34
N ARG A 64 0.45 -36.77 18.22
CA ARG A 64 -0.14 -38.05 17.87
C ARG A 64 0.90 -39.13 17.67
N LEU A 65 1.99 -38.79 16.96
CA LEU A 65 3.10 -39.72 16.76
C LEU A 65 3.75 -40.12 18.09
N LYS A 66 3.96 -39.20 18.99
CA LYS A 66 4.49 -39.47 20.34
C LYS A 66 3.58 -40.40 21.13
N THR A 67 2.29 -40.17 21.04
CA THR A 67 1.29 -41.01 21.71
C THR A 67 1.33 -42.45 21.19
N ILE A 68 1.46 -42.62 19.89
CA ILE A 68 1.57 -43.94 19.27
C ILE A 68 2.88 -44.62 19.67
N GLU A 69 4.00 -43.90 19.72
CA GLU A 69 5.31 -44.44 20.12
C GLU A 69 5.31 -44.94 21.55
N VAL A 70 4.65 -44.23 22.45
CA VAL A 70 4.60 -44.56 23.88
C VAL A 70 3.61 -45.69 24.16
N ALA A 71 2.60 -45.81 23.33
CA ALA A 71 1.61 -46.88 23.46
C ALA A 71 2.12 -48.17 22.84
#